data_3a716acaa8603fa2587610f2f4a17e21
#
_entry.id   3a716acaa8603fa2587610f2f4a17e21
#
_cell.length_a   1.000
_cell.length_b   1.000
_cell.length_c   1.000
_cell.angle_alpha   90.00
_cell.angle_beta   90.00
_cell.angle_gamma   90.00
#
_symmetry.space_group_name_H-M   'P 1'
#
loop_
_entity.id
_entity.type
_entity.pdbx_description
1 polymer ?
#
loop_
_entity_poly.entity_id
_entity_poly.type
_entity_poly.pdbx_seq_one_letter_code
_entity_poly.pdbx_strand_id
1 'polypeptide(L)'
;MTQSAEKRIPLDDLMVFHQLARSLNSSLDLDTILRTILDQMERIVAADMWTLLMLDEQRKELYYATAAGNGEGALRDLRVKMGEGIAGWVAEHAETLIVPESEDDPRLQQSPAAGRSIVRSVIAMPLRGRKGVQGVIEILNPRASQMSDYTIAFLHILCDHAAIAIENARDVARIQQLTITDDTTGLYNVRHLYKVLEKELDRCGRLGKPVSLAFIDLDRFKLVNDVHGHLIGSELLGRVGMRLKQLARDKDLCFRYGGDEFVILMPETAANDALVIATGLHQELINTHFRMSSGLNLTASASVGLATCPPENAAVHAIIGTADARMYAVKNNGRGKVRGA
;
A
#
# COMPACT_ATOMS: atom_id res chain seq x y z
N MET A 1 43.12 37.68 -17.24
CA MET A 1 42.03 37.04 -18.01
C MET A 1 42.11 35.55 -17.77
N THR A 2 41.46 35.04 -16.76
CA THR A 2 41.40 33.65 -16.40
C THR A 2 40.13 33.07 -17.01
N GLN A 3 40.28 32.28 -18.07
CA GLN A 3 39.18 31.50 -18.65
C GLN A 3 38.67 30.49 -17.61
N SER A 4 37.46 30.68 -17.15
CA SER A 4 36.70 29.70 -16.42
C SER A 4 36.46 28.54 -17.36
N ALA A 5 37.09 27.40 -17.15
CA ALA A 5 36.84 26.19 -17.86
C ALA A 5 35.42 25.71 -17.47
N GLU A 6 34.46 25.90 -18.35
CA GLU A 6 33.13 25.27 -18.26
C GLU A 6 33.35 23.74 -18.16
N LYS A 7 33.15 23.20 -16.95
CA LYS A 7 33.09 21.74 -16.74
C LYS A 7 31.84 21.24 -17.44
N ARG A 8 31.98 20.79 -18.69
CA ARG A 8 30.89 20.09 -19.41
C ARG A 8 30.64 18.75 -18.71
N ILE A 9 29.41 18.53 -18.28
CA ILE A 9 28.96 17.21 -17.79
C ILE A 9 29.06 16.23 -18.96
N PRO A 10 29.74 15.08 -18.81
CA PRO A 10 29.79 14.06 -19.86
C PRO A 10 28.39 13.58 -20.22
N LEU A 11 28.16 13.30 -21.50
CA LEU A 11 26.85 12.86 -22.01
C LEU A 11 26.42 11.53 -21.37
N ASP A 12 27.38 10.66 -21.05
CA ASP A 12 27.14 9.38 -20.41
C ASP A 12 26.57 9.54 -18.99
N ASP A 13 27.02 10.57 -18.25
CA ASP A 13 26.51 10.87 -16.92
C ASP A 13 25.05 11.39 -16.98
N LEU A 14 24.72 12.17 -18.01
CA LEU A 14 23.35 12.65 -18.23
C LEU A 14 22.39 11.49 -18.56
N MET A 15 22.86 10.49 -19.30
CA MET A 15 22.08 9.27 -19.59
C MET A 15 21.84 8.43 -18.34
N VAL A 16 22.84 8.30 -17.47
CA VAL A 16 22.71 7.62 -16.16
C VAL A 16 21.68 8.33 -15.31
N PHE A 17 21.71 9.67 -15.22
CA PHE A 17 20.69 10.46 -14.51
C PHE A 17 19.29 10.22 -15.05
N HIS A 18 19.11 10.22 -16.35
CA HIS A 18 17.81 10.00 -16.95
C HIS A 18 17.26 8.61 -16.64
N GLN A 19 18.10 7.58 -16.70
CA GLN A 19 17.72 6.21 -16.36
C GLN A 19 17.34 6.08 -14.88
N LEU A 20 18.10 6.70 -13.97
CA LEU A 20 17.83 6.72 -12.54
C LEU A 20 16.49 7.39 -12.23
N ALA A 21 16.26 8.60 -12.76
CA ALA A 21 15.01 9.31 -12.58
C ALA A 21 13.81 8.51 -13.11
N ARG A 22 13.95 7.82 -14.25
CA ARG A 22 12.90 6.93 -14.78
C ARG A 22 12.65 5.73 -13.90
N SER A 23 13.70 5.07 -13.39
CA SER A 23 13.53 3.87 -12.55
C SER A 23 12.83 4.20 -11.22
N LEU A 24 13.17 5.32 -10.59
CA LEU A 24 12.54 5.78 -9.35
C LEU A 24 11.07 6.17 -9.54
N ASN A 25 10.72 6.72 -10.71
CA ASN A 25 9.35 7.12 -11.01
C ASN A 25 8.51 6.01 -11.69
N SER A 26 9.07 4.80 -11.89
CA SER A 26 8.38 3.69 -12.57
C SER A 26 7.42 2.92 -11.66
N SER A 27 7.51 3.09 -10.35
CA SER A 27 6.66 2.42 -9.35
C SER A 27 6.00 3.43 -8.42
N LEU A 28 4.81 3.07 -7.94
CA LEU A 28 4.11 3.76 -6.84
C LEU A 28 4.14 2.93 -5.55
N ASP A 29 4.78 1.75 -5.60
CA ASP A 29 4.99 0.92 -4.43
C ASP A 29 6.21 1.40 -3.65
N LEU A 30 5.98 1.81 -2.40
CA LEU A 30 7.02 2.41 -1.56
C LEU A 30 8.21 1.46 -1.33
N ASP A 31 7.96 0.17 -1.06
CA ASP A 31 9.02 -0.80 -0.80
C ASP A 31 9.91 -1.01 -2.03
N THR A 32 9.32 -1.04 -3.22
CA THR A 32 10.05 -1.11 -4.49
C THR A 32 10.91 0.13 -4.72
N ILE A 33 10.38 1.33 -4.43
CA ILE A 33 11.12 2.60 -4.54
C ILE A 33 12.32 2.60 -3.59
N LEU A 34 12.12 2.23 -2.32
CA LEU A 34 13.18 2.23 -1.30
C LEU A 34 14.33 1.28 -1.67
N ARG A 35 14.01 0.08 -2.15
CA ARG A 35 15.03 -0.88 -2.64
C ARG A 35 15.78 -0.33 -3.85
N THR A 36 15.06 0.24 -4.81
CA THR A 36 15.67 0.82 -6.02
C THR A 36 16.64 1.95 -5.65
N ILE A 37 16.33 2.78 -4.64
CA ILE A 37 17.22 3.83 -4.17
C ILE A 37 18.53 3.23 -3.65
N LEU A 38 18.46 2.22 -2.77
CA LEU A 38 19.67 1.59 -2.22
C LEU A 38 20.49 0.90 -3.32
N ASP A 39 19.88 0.15 -4.21
CA ASP A 39 20.55 -0.52 -5.31
C ASP A 39 21.33 0.46 -6.21
N GLN A 40 20.78 1.66 -6.43
CA GLN A 40 21.44 2.70 -7.21
C GLN A 40 22.62 3.33 -6.45
N MET A 41 22.44 3.57 -5.15
CA MET A 41 23.53 4.12 -4.31
C MET A 41 24.71 3.16 -4.17
N GLU A 42 24.45 1.89 -4.00
CA GLU A 42 25.47 0.83 -3.94
C GLU A 42 26.36 0.80 -5.20
N ARG A 43 25.77 1.07 -6.37
CA ARG A 43 26.51 1.15 -7.63
C ARG A 43 27.42 2.37 -7.73
N ILE A 44 27.10 3.45 -7.02
CA ILE A 44 27.83 4.73 -7.11
C ILE A 44 28.97 4.78 -6.11
N VAL A 45 28.73 4.33 -4.88
CA VAL A 45 29.70 4.39 -3.79
C VAL A 45 29.83 3.02 -3.14
N ALA A 46 31.03 2.45 -3.15
CA ALA A 46 31.30 1.26 -2.37
C ALA A 46 31.47 1.62 -0.90
N ALA A 47 30.72 0.95 -0.03
CA ALA A 47 30.75 1.15 1.42
C ALA A 47 30.52 -0.21 2.13
N ASP A 48 30.64 -0.24 3.46
CA ASP A 48 30.36 -1.44 4.23
C ASP A 48 28.85 -1.67 4.40
N MET A 49 28.07 -0.58 4.48
CA MET A 49 26.61 -0.66 4.62
C MET A 49 25.94 0.63 4.13
N TRP A 50 24.76 0.47 3.58
CA TRP A 50 23.81 1.55 3.23
C TRP A 50 22.54 1.37 4.04
N THR A 51 22.02 2.43 4.60
CA THR A 51 20.75 2.42 5.31
C THR A 51 19.85 3.54 4.80
N LEU A 52 18.57 3.26 4.74
CA LEU A 52 17.53 4.24 4.46
C LEU A 52 16.55 4.26 5.61
N LEU A 53 16.49 5.39 6.29
CA LEU A 53 15.58 5.62 7.39
C LEU A 53 14.44 6.52 6.91
N MET A 54 13.22 6.19 7.29
CA MET A 54 12.03 6.96 6.97
C MET A 54 11.50 7.68 8.20
N LEU A 55 11.02 8.91 8.01
CA LEU A 55 10.43 9.69 9.08
C LEU A 55 8.98 9.24 9.34
N ASP A 56 8.69 8.89 10.59
CA ASP A 56 7.34 8.78 11.15
C ASP A 56 6.94 10.16 11.69
N GLU A 57 6.14 10.88 10.92
CA GLU A 57 5.71 12.26 11.25
C GLU A 57 4.91 12.34 12.56
N GLN A 58 4.17 11.27 12.90
CA GLN A 58 3.33 11.26 14.11
C GLN A 58 4.16 11.09 15.37
N ARG A 59 5.19 10.23 15.32
CA ARG A 59 6.07 9.93 16.44
C ARG A 59 7.29 10.85 16.51
N LYS A 60 7.59 11.57 15.42
CA LYS A 60 8.83 12.35 15.23
C LYS A 60 10.09 11.50 15.44
N GLU A 61 10.06 10.29 14.89
CA GLU A 61 11.15 9.33 14.95
C GLU A 61 11.46 8.80 13.56
N LEU A 62 12.71 8.46 13.33
CA LEU A 62 13.14 7.71 12.15
C LEU A 62 13.09 6.21 12.43
N TYR A 63 12.70 5.43 11.45
CA TYR A 63 12.78 3.97 11.48
C TYR A 63 13.56 3.46 10.28
N TYR A 64 14.33 2.39 10.46
CA TYR A 64 15.06 1.74 9.39
C TYR A 64 14.07 1.04 8.44
N ALA A 65 13.87 1.63 7.26
CA ALA A 65 12.95 1.11 6.27
C ALA A 65 13.60 0.00 5.42
N THR A 66 14.86 0.20 5.05
CA THR A 66 15.66 -0.80 4.32
C THR A 66 17.14 -0.57 4.56
N ALA A 67 17.95 -1.61 4.40
CA ALA A 67 19.40 -1.56 4.49
C ALA A 67 20.01 -2.57 3.51
N ALA A 68 21.25 -2.33 3.09
CA ALA A 68 22.05 -3.23 2.28
C ALA A 68 23.49 -3.31 2.83
N GLY A 69 24.10 -4.48 2.78
CA GLY A 69 25.45 -4.71 3.30
C GLY A 69 25.50 -5.46 4.63
N ASN A 70 26.59 -5.30 5.38
CA ASN A 70 26.88 -6.09 6.57
C ASN A 70 25.96 -5.73 7.74
N GLY A 71 25.11 -6.66 8.21
CA GLY A 71 24.29 -6.48 9.42
C GLY A 71 22.88 -5.95 9.21
N GLU A 72 22.37 -5.93 7.99
CA GLU A 72 21.04 -5.40 7.62
C GLU A 72 19.87 -5.95 8.47
N GLY A 73 19.89 -7.25 8.79
CA GLY A 73 18.80 -7.90 9.54
C GLY A 73 18.63 -7.43 10.98
N ALA A 74 19.65 -6.76 11.53
CA ALA A 74 19.66 -6.36 12.94
C ALA A 74 19.09 -4.95 13.19
N LEU A 75 18.73 -4.20 12.12
CA LEU A 75 18.30 -2.80 12.20
C LEU A 75 16.78 -2.61 12.14
N ARG A 76 16.01 -3.62 11.73
CA ARG A 76 14.57 -3.49 11.41
C ARG A 76 13.70 -2.91 12.52
N ASP A 77 14.01 -3.20 13.78
CA ASP A 77 13.19 -2.78 14.92
C ASP A 77 13.74 -1.50 15.61
N LEU A 78 14.83 -0.96 15.09
CA LEU A 78 15.46 0.22 15.68
C LEU A 78 14.77 1.50 15.22
N ARG A 79 14.70 2.45 16.15
CA ARG A 79 14.19 3.80 15.91
C ARG A 79 15.19 4.83 16.42
N VAL A 80 15.21 5.98 15.78
CA VAL A 80 16.11 7.10 16.10
C VAL A 80 15.24 8.35 16.25
N LYS A 81 15.37 9.06 17.37
CA LYS A 81 14.64 10.32 17.56
C LYS A 81 15.24 11.43 16.72
N MET A 82 14.42 12.39 16.35
CA MET A 82 14.91 13.65 15.75
C MET A 82 15.96 14.27 16.67
N GLY A 83 17.08 14.72 16.09
CA GLY A 83 18.23 15.28 16.81
C GLY A 83 19.19 14.26 17.44
N GLU A 84 18.84 12.98 17.52
CA GLU A 84 19.65 11.93 18.15
C GLU A 84 20.57 11.24 17.12
N GLY A 85 21.85 11.14 17.43
CA GLY A 85 22.85 10.50 16.57
C GLY A 85 23.03 11.23 15.22
N ILE A 86 23.52 10.51 14.23
CA ILE A 86 23.81 11.06 12.89
C ILE A 86 22.50 11.28 12.12
N ALA A 87 21.69 10.23 11.96
CA ALA A 87 20.45 10.30 11.19
C ALA A 87 19.44 11.28 11.79
N GLY A 88 19.30 11.29 13.12
CA GLY A 88 18.41 12.22 13.82
C GLY A 88 18.84 13.68 13.64
N TRP A 89 20.13 13.96 13.72
CA TRP A 89 20.67 15.30 13.47
C TRP A 89 20.39 15.76 12.03
N VAL A 90 20.66 14.89 11.04
CA VAL A 90 20.40 15.18 9.62
C VAL A 90 18.90 15.41 9.36
N ALA A 91 18.04 14.65 10.00
CA ALA A 91 16.60 14.82 9.86
C ALA A 91 16.11 16.15 10.46
N GLU A 92 16.69 16.58 11.58
CA GLU A 92 16.30 17.81 12.26
C GLU A 92 16.82 19.07 11.53
N HIS A 93 18.09 19.06 11.08
CA HIS A 93 18.73 20.22 10.45
C HIS A 93 18.49 20.28 8.93
N ALA A 94 18.04 19.17 8.35
CA ALA A 94 17.90 19.01 6.91
C ALA A 94 19.21 19.31 6.14
N GLU A 95 20.35 19.02 6.72
CA GLU A 95 21.67 19.24 6.15
C GLU A 95 22.43 17.94 6.02
N THR A 96 23.24 17.83 4.96
CA THR A 96 24.13 16.69 4.77
C THR A 96 25.24 16.73 5.80
N LEU A 97 25.50 15.60 6.43
CA LEU A 97 26.60 15.43 7.38
C LEU A 97 27.60 14.41 6.83
N ILE A 98 28.85 14.82 6.78
CA ILE A 98 29.98 13.97 6.39
C ILE A 98 30.93 13.92 7.57
N VAL A 99 31.12 12.72 8.14
CA VAL A 99 32.08 12.46 9.22
C VAL A 99 33.19 11.57 8.66
N PRO A 100 34.38 12.10 8.40
CA PRO A 100 35.53 11.34 7.92
C PRO A 100 36.11 10.45 9.02
N GLU A 101 36.85 9.40 8.63
CA GLU A 101 37.47 8.43 9.55
C GLU A 101 38.47 9.12 10.55
N SER A 102 38.99 10.27 10.21
CA SER A 102 39.94 11.04 11.06
C SER A 102 39.30 11.84 12.17
N GLU A 103 37.96 11.93 12.23
CA GLU A 103 37.23 12.74 13.22
C GLU A 103 36.54 11.86 14.26
N ASP A 104 36.70 12.20 15.53
CA ASP A 104 35.96 11.59 16.63
C ASP A 104 34.68 12.38 16.89
N ASP A 105 33.64 12.08 16.11
CA ASP A 105 32.33 12.72 16.25
C ASP A 105 31.50 12.00 17.30
N PRO A 106 31.10 12.65 18.40
CA PRO A 106 30.32 12.01 19.47
C PRO A 106 28.94 11.49 19.01
N ARG A 107 28.40 12.00 17.91
CA ARG A 107 27.15 11.52 17.33
C ARG A 107 27.25 10.11 16.74
N LEU A 108 28.46 9.70 16.32
CA LEU A 108 28.72 8.30 15.87
C LEU A 108 28.45 7.30 17.00
N GLN A 109 28.82 7.62 18.24
CA GLN A 109 28.62 6.74 19.38
C GLN A 109 27.15 6.57 19.76
N GLN A 110 26.30 7.52 19.41
CA GLN A 110 24.87 7.50 19.66
C GLN A 110 24.08 6.83 18.53
N SER A 111 24.71 6.47 17.42
CA SER A 111 24.06 5.80 16.31
C SER A 111 23.72 4.35 16.67
N PRO A 112 22.48 3.88 16.53
CA PRO A 112 22.13 2.47 16.77
C PRO A 112 22.92 1.50 15.89
N ALA A 113 23.41 1.94 14.74
CA ALA A 113 24.27 1.17 13.85
C ALA A 113 25.69 0.98 14.42
N ALA A 114 26.20 1.93 15.21
CA ALA A 114 27.55 1.90 15.78
C ALA A 114 27.75 0.76 16.79
N GLY A 115 26.72 0.32 17.50
CA GLY A 115 26.81 -0.80 18.46
C GLY A 115 26.94 -2.18 17.81
N ARG A 116 26.84 -2.29 16.48
CA ARG A 116 26.79 -3.56 15.75
C ARG A 116 27.82 -3.67 14.61
N SER A 117 28.43 -2.57 14.20
CA SER A 117 29.52 -2.51 13.24
C SER A 117 30.48 -1.41 13.68
N ILE A 118 31.77 -1.58 13.39
CA ILE A 118 32.75 -0.51 13.65
C ILE A 118 32.50 0.58 12.61
N VAL A 119 31.69 1.58 12.96
CA VAL A 119 31.46 2.76 12.12
C VAL A 119 32.60 3.74 12.35
N ARG A 120 33.42 3.96 11.34
CA ARG A 120 34.59 4.86 11.38
C ARG A 120 34.35 6.16 10.64
N SER A 121 33.50 6.10 9.60
CA SER A 121 33.14 7.24 8.77
C SER A 121 31.70 7.10 8.31
N VAL A 122 31.02 8.21 8.05
CA VAL A 122 29.64 8.20 7.59
C VAL A 122 29.36 9.39 6.70
N ILE A 123 28.51 9.16 5.69
CA ILE A 123 27.85 10.22 4.96
C ILE A 123 26.36 10.03 5.20
N ALA A 124 25.72 11.05 5.75
CA ALA A 124 24.29 11.04 5.98
C ALA A 124 23.64 12.20 5.21
N MET A 125 22.63 11.89 4.42
CA MET A 125 21.97 12.83 3.53
C MET A 125 20.46 12.85 3.76
N PRO A 126 19.82 14.03 3.86
CA PRO A 126 18.38 14.12 3.99
C PRO A 126 17.67 13.86 2.65
N LEU A 127 16.59 13.13 2.70
CA LEU A 127 15.62 13.01 1.61
C LEU A 127 14.64 14.19 1.72
N ARG A 128 14.90 15.27 0.97
CA ARG A 128 14.10 16.50 1.06
C ARG A 128 12.98 16.51 0.05
N GLY A 129 11.73 16.34 0.52
CA GLY A 129 10.52 16.55 -0.26
C GLY A 129 9.99 17.98 -0.11
N ARG A 130 8.89 18.27 -0.78
CA ARG A 130 8.19 19.59 -0.71
C ARG A 130 7.65 19.90 0.69
N LYS A 131 7.33 18.88 1.47
CA LYS A 131 6.76 18.98 2.82
C LYS A 131 7.81 18.91 3.93
N GLY A 132 9.09 18.85 3.58
CA GLY A 132 10.20 18.69 4.52
C GLY A 132 10.97 17.39 4.34
N VAL A 133 11.73 17.00 5.35
CA VAL A 133 12.53 15.76 5.32
C VAL A 133 11.62 14.55 5.40
N GLN A 134 11.71 13.67 4.41
CA GLN A 134 10.95 12.42 4.33
C GLN A 134 11.68 11.24 4.99
N GLY A 135 13.00 11.34 5.07
CA GLY A 135 13.88 10.32 5.59
C GLY A 135 15.34 10.74 5.49
N VAL A 136 16.23 9.83 5.84
CA VAL A 136 17.69 10.03 5.80
C VAL A 136 18.31 8.77 5.18
N ILE A 137 19.31 8.98 4.33
CA ILE A 137 20.18 7.93 3.83
C ILE A 137 21.50 8.03 4.57
N GLU A 138 22.03 6.93 5.08
CA GLU A 138 23.37 6.82 5.62
C GLU A 138 24.20 5.85 4.80
N ILE A 139 25.43 6.24 4.49
CA ILE A 139 26.47 5.43 3.84
C ILE A 139 27.58 5.26 4.88
N LEU A 140 27.72 4.05 5.39
CA LEU A 140 28.66 3.74 6.48
C LEU A 140 29.96 3.18 5.93
N ASN A 141 31.08 3.74 6.39
CA ASN A 141 32.44 3.40 5.95
C ASN A 141 32.60 3.46 4.43
N PRO A 142 32.24 4.57 3.76
CA PRO A 142 32.45 4.72 2.32
C PRO A 142 33.95 4.68 1.99
N ARG A 143 34.31 4.15 0.83
CA ARG A 143 35.69 4.15 0.36
C ARG A 143 36.13 5.58 0.02
N ALA A 144 37.10 6.11 0.75
CA ALA A 144 37.58 7.49 0.60
C ALA A 144 38.00 7.85 -0.83
N SER A 145 38.55 6.87 -1.60
CA SER A 145 38.97 7.08 -2.99
C SER A 145 37.81 7.39 -3.96
N GLN A 146 36.56 7.13 -3.57
CA GLN A 146 35.35 7.38 -4.39
C GLN A 146 34.61 8.65 -3.97
N MET A 147 35.07 9.33 -2.93
CA MET A 147 34.41 10.51 -2.35
C MET A 147 34.95 11.81 -2.95
N SER A 148 34.57 12.08 -4.20
CA SER A 148 34.81 13.37 -4.85
C SER A 148 33.63 14.32 -4.65
N ASP A 149 33.86 15.62 -4.79
CA ASP A 149 32.79 16.62 -4.82
C ASP A 149 31.70 16.27 -5.87
N TYR A 150 32.10 15.67 -6.96
CA TYR A 150 31.23 15.20 -8.00
C TYR A 150 30.31 14.06 -7.51
N THR A 151 30.88 13.07 -6.82
CA THR A 151 30.11 11.97 -6.23
C THR A 151 29.10 12.46 -5.22
N ILE A 152 29.51 13.40 -4.36
CA ILE A 152 28.60 14.01 -3.36
C ILE A 152 27.48 14.78 -4.04
N ALA A 153 27.78 15.59 -5.07
CA ALA A 153 26.74 16.28 -5.83
C ALA A 153 25.76 15.33 -6.51
N PHE A 154 26.27 14.22 -7.05
CA PHE A 154 25.44 13.18 -7.64
C PHE A 154 24.51 12.53 -6.63
N LEU A 155 25.02 12.17 -5.45
CA LEU A 155 24.21 11.61 -4.36
C LEU A 155 23.12 12.60 -3.90
N HIS A 156 23.40 13.90 -3.86
CA HIS A 156 22.39 14.93 -3.56
C HIS A 156 21.23 14.89 -4.56
N ILE A 157 21.54 14.88 -5.86
CA ILE A 157 20.50 14.82 -6.90
C ILE A 157 19.68 13.54 -6.77
N LEU A 158 20.34 12.41 -6.47
CA LEU A 158 19.65 11.13 -6.26
C LEU A 158 18.72 11.20 -5.04
N CYS A 159 19.17 11.81 -3.92
CA CYS A 159 18.35 12.02 -2.73
C CYS A 159 17.12 12.89 -3.02
N ASP A 160 17.27 13.96 -3.81
CA ASP A 160 16.18 14.84 -4.19
C ASP A 160 15.13 14.08 -5.04
N HIS A 161 15.57 13.31 -6.05
CA HIS A 161 14.65 12.49 -6.84
C HIS A 161 13.99 11.38 -6.03
N ALA A 162 14.72 10.75 -5.12
CA ALA A 162 14.21 9.75 -4.19
C ALA A 162 13.12 10.34 -3.28
N ALA A 163 13.36 11.53 -2.73
CA ALA A 163 12.39 12.23 -1.89
C ALA A 163 11.08 12.52 -2.64
N ILE A 164 11.18 12.97 -3.90
CA ILE A 164 10.01 13.23 -4.75
C ILE A 164 9.23 11.93 -5.03
N ALA A 165 9.94 10.85 -5.37
CA ALA A 165 9.29 9.55 -5.64
C ALA A 165 8.56 9.00 -4.40
N ILE A 166 9.18 9.09 -3.23
CA ILE A 166 8.61 8.70 -1.94
C ILE A 166 7.36 9.55 -1.61
N GLU A 167 7.47 10.87 -1.76
CA GLU A 167 6.36 11.80 -1.51
C GLU A 167 5.17 11.50 -2.42
N ASN A 168 5.41 11.29 -3.72
CA ASN A 168 4.37 10.93 -4.68
C ASN A 168 3.69 9.60 -4.32
N ALA A 169 4.45 8.56 -3.98
CA ALA A 169 3.91 7.27 -3.56
C ALA A 169 3.04 7.39 -2.31
N ARG A 170 3.49 8.15 -1.30
CA ARG A 170 2.73 8.43 -0.08
C ARG A 170 1.45 9.24 -0.35
N ASP A 171 1.52 10.26 -1.20
CA ASP A 171 0.36 11.07 -1.57
C ASP A 171 -0.67 10.24 -2.33
N VAL A 172 -0.26 9.40 -3.29
CA VAL A 172 -1.17 8.47 -3.99
C VAL A 172 -1.79 7.47 -3.00
N ALA A 173 -1.02 6.86 -2.12
CA ALA A 173 -1.54 5.97 -1.10
C ALA A 173 -2.54 6.68 -0.17
N ARG A 174 -2.30 7.94 0.20
CA ARG A 174 -3.20 8.77 1.01
C ARG A 174 -4.50 9.08 0.27
N ILE A 175 -4.42 9.48 -1.01
CA ILE A 175 -5.59 9.72 -1.85
C ILE A 175 -6.43 8.44 -1.97
N GLN A 176 -5.82 7.30 -2.24
CA GLN A 176 -6.49 6.01 -2.26
C GLN A 176 -7.13 5.63 -0.92
N GLN A 177 -6.55 6.07 0.21
CA GLN A 177 -7.15 5.87 1.54
C GLN A 177 -8.37 6.77 1.78
N LEU A 178 -8.47 7.92 1.13
CA LEU A 178 -9.60 8.83 1.23
C LEU A 178 -10.77 8.40 0.34
N THR A 179 -10.53 7.62 -0.72
CA THR A 179 -11.60 7.09 -1.56
C THR A 179 -12.37 6.01 -0.79
N ILE A 180 -13.69 6.12 -0.78
CA ILE A 180 -14.58 5.14 -0.14
C ILE A 180 -15.22 4.20 -1.15
N THR A 181 -14.99 4.41 -2.42
CA THR A 181 -15.56 3.66 -3.54
C THR A 181 -14.49 2.86 -4.29
N ASP A 182 -14.93 1.82 -4.97
CA ASP A 182 -14.15 1.03 -5.93
C ASP A 182 -14.35 1.60 -7.34
N ASP A 183 -13.26 1.92 -8.03
CA ASP A 183 -13.28 2.61 -9.32
C ASP A 183 -13.90 1.77 -10.45
N THR A 184 -13.84 0.44 -10.36
CA THR A 184 -14.39 -0.47 -11.38
C THR A 184 -15.90 -0.60 -11.28
N THR A 185 -16.42 -0.70 -10.06
CA THR A 185 -17.82 -1.05 -9.80
C THR A 185 -18.67 0.13 -9.31
N GLY A 186 -18.04 1.21 -8.83
CA GLY A 186 -18.73 2.34 -8.19
C GLY A 186 -19.39 2.00 -6.84
N LEU A 187 -19.22 0.77 -6.35
CA LEU A 187 -19.63 0.37 -5.01
C LEU A 187 -18.64 0.88 -3.96
N TYR A 188 -19.01 0.77 -2.69
CA TYR A 188 -18.05 1.01 -1.63
C TYR A 188 -16.91 -0.03 -1.68
N ASN A 189 -15.70 0.37 -1.29
CA ASN A 189 -14.54 -0.52 -1.25
C ASN A 189 -14.43 -1.26 0.09
N VAL A 190 -13.55 -2.26 0.13
CA VAL A 190 -13.34 -3.09 1.33
C VAL A 190 -12.90 -2.28 2.56
N ARG A 191 -12.11 -1.20 2.40
CA ARG A 191 -11.71 -0.35 3.53
C ARG A 191 -12.91 0.34 4.16
N HIS A 192 -13.82 0.81 3.34
CA HIS A 192 -15.08 1.42 3.81
C HIS A 192 -15.98 0.40 4.48
N LEU A 193 -16.01 -0.87 3.98
CA LEU A 193 -16.73 -1.97 4.62
C LEU A 193 -16.34 -2.14 6.09
N TYR A 194 -15.04 -2.26 6.38
CA TYR A 194 -14.58 -2.45 7.77
C TYR A 194 -15.01 -1.31 8.69
N LYS A 195 -14.86 -0.06 8.24
CA LYS A 195 -15.26 1.14 9.00
C LYS A 195 -16.77 1.21 9.27
N VAL A 196 -17.56 0.87 8.25
CA VAL A 196 -19.02 0.92 8.36
C VAL A 196 -19.55 -0.24 9.17
N LEU A 197 -19.00 -1.45 8.95
CA LEU A 197 -19.42 -2.65 9.67
C LEU A 197 -19.20 -2.50 11.19
N GLU A 198 -18.05 -1.99 11.61
CA GLU A 198 -17.78 -1.70 13.02
C GLU A 198 -18.83 -0.75 13.61
N LYS A 199 -19.12 0.37 12.93
CA LYS A 199 -20.12 1.34 13.36
C LYS A 199 -21.54 0.75 13.40
N GLU A 200 -21.90 -0.07 12.41
CA GLU A 200 -23.24 -0.68 12.36
C GLU A 200 -23.42 -1.77 13.40
N LEU A 201 -22.38 -2.56 13.69
CA LEU A 201 -22.41 -3.53 14.79
C LEU A 201 -22.61 -2.82 16.14
N ASP A 202 -21.88 -1.75 16.40
CA ASP A 202 -22.04 -0.95 17.62
C ASP A 202 -23.44 -0.30 17.71
N ARG A 203 -23.90 0.28 16.60
CA ARG A 203 -25.21 0.94 16.54
C ARG A 203 -26.35 -0.06 16.76
N CYS A 204 -26.32 -1.16 16.04
CA CYS A 204 -27.35 -2.19 16.13
C CYS A 204 -27.30 -2.93 17.47
N GLY A 205 -26.10 -3.14 18.04
CA GLY A 205 -25.93 -3.70 19.38
C GLY A 205 -26.64 -2.84 20.44
N ARG A 206 -26.46 -1.50 20.41
CA ARG A 206 -27.18 -0.58 21.33
C ARG A 206 -28.72 -0.58 21.14
N LEU A 207 -29.18 -0.87 19.94
CA LEU A 207 -30.60 -0.96 19.59
C LEU A 207 -31.22 -2.34 19.86
N GLY A 208 -30.43 -3.33 20.26
CA GLY A 208 -30.87 -4.71 20.42
C GLY A 208 -31.26 -5.38 19.08
N LYS A 209 -30.66 -4.93 17.95
CA LYS A 209 -30.99 -5.41 16.61
C LYS A 209 -29.83 -6.18 15.98
N PRO A 210 -30.09 -7.24 15.22
CA PRO A 210 -29.05 -8.00 14.54
C PRO A 210 -28.51 -7.29 13.30
N VAL A 211 -27.29 -7.64 12.90
CA VAL A 211 -26.67 -7.25 11.63
C VAL A 211 -26.38 -8.50 10.81
N SER A 212 -26.81 -8.52 9.55
CA SER A 212 -26.51 -9.60 8.61
C SER A 212 -25.57 -9.14 7.51
N LEU A 213 -24.77 -10.08 6.98
CA LEU A 213 -23.83 -9.86 5.91
C LEU A 213 -23.92 -11.00 4.90
N ALA A 214 -24.01 -10.66 3.61
CA ALA A 214 -23.89 -11.58 2.50
C ALA A 214 -22.52 -11.41 1.86
N PHE A 215 -21.75 -12.50 1.77
CA PHE A 215 -20.51 -12.59 1.02
C PHE A 215 -20.79 -13.30 -0.30
N ILE A 216 -20.47 -12.65 -1.41
CA ILE A 216 -20.85 -13.06 -2.77
C ILE A 216 -19.59 -13.20 -3.61
N ASP A 217 -19.45 -14.27 -4.35
CA ASP A 217 -18.36 -14.48 -5.30
C ASP A 217 -18.95 -14.95 -6.65
N LEU A 218 -18.46 -14.34 -7.73
CA LEU A 218 -18.89 -14.69 -9.08
C LEU A 218 -18.26 -16.01 -9.53
N ASP A 219 -19.11 -16.98 -9.78
CA ASP A 219 -18.68 -18.30 -10.21
C ASP A 219 -17.98 -18.25 -11.58
N ARG A 220 -16.78 -18.84 -11.64
CA ARG A 220 -15.99 -18.97 -12.88
C ARG A 220 -15.63 -17.63 -13.55
N PHE A 221 -15.55 -16.54 -12.81
CA PHE A 221 -15.20 -15.23 -13.37
C PHE A 221 -13.86 -15.25 -14.12
N LYS A 222 -12.88 -16.03 -13.64
CA LYS A 222 -11.62 -16.22 -14.34
C LYS A 222 -11.81 -16.70 -15.79
N LEU A 223 -12.78 -17.58 -16.04
CA LEU A 223 -13.06 -18.05 -17.40
C LEU A 223 -13.55 -16.92 -18.31
N VAL A 224 -14.31 -15.95 -17.77
CA VAL A 224 -14.71 -14.75 -18.54
C VAL A 224 -13.48 -13.95 -18.96
N ASN A 225 -12.52 -13.75 -18.06
CA ASN A 225 -11.25 -13.07 -18.39
C ASN A 225 -10.43 -13.85 -19.41
N ASP A 226 -10.33 -15.17 -19.24
CA ASP A 226 -9.53 -16.04 -20.11
C ASP A 226 -10.13 -16.10 -21.55
N VAL A 227 -11.44 -16.03 -21.70
CA VAL A 227 -12.13 -16.13 -23.01
C VAL A 227 -12.32 -14.76 -23.66
N HIS A 228 -12.67 -13.72 -22.89
CA HIS A 228 -13.09 -12.42 -23.44
C HIS A 228 -12.13 -11.27 -23.10
N GLY A 229 -11.07 -11.54 -22.33
CA GLY A 229 -10.08 -10.55 -21.90
C GLY A 229 -10.49 -9.73 -20.68
N HIS A 230 -9.50 -9.15 -20.01
CA HIS A 230 -9.68 -8.41 -18.75
C HIS A 230 -10.57 -7.16 -18.88
N LEU A 231 -10.63 -6.53 -20.05
CA LEU A 231 -11.51 -5.37 -20.27
C LEU A 231 -12.99 -5.74 -20.18
N ILE A 232 -13.38 -6.85 -20.78
CA ILE A 232 -14.77 -7.36 -20.71
C ILE A 232 -15.07 -7.84 -19.29
N GLY A 233 -14.12 -8.49 -18.61
CA GLY A 233 -14.28 -8.88 -17.22
C GLY A 233 -14.50 -7.68 -16.30
N SER A 234 -13.72 -6.62 -16.46
CA SER A 234 -13.89 -5.37 -15.69
C SER A 234 -15.24 -4.71 -15.98
N GLU A 235 -15.68 -4.69 -17.23
CA GLU A 235 -17.02 -4.18 -17.59
C GLU A 235 -18.13 -5.01 -16.94
N LEU A 236 -18.00 -6.34 -16.95
CA LEU A 236 -18.96 -7.24 -16.27
C LEU A 236 -19.02 -6.95 -14.77
N LEU A 237 -17.87 -6.79 -14.09
CA LEU A 237 -17.83 -6.43 -12.66
C LEU A 237 -18.58 -5.12 -12.40
N GLY A 238 -18.36 -4.10 -13.21
CA GLY A 238 -19.07 -2.82 -13.09
C GLY A 238 -20.58 -2.97 -13.24
N ARG A 239 -21.04 -3.77 -14.21
CA ARG A 239 -22.46 -4.03 -14.42
C ARG A 239 -23.09 -4.85 -13.32
N VAL A 240 -22.40 -5.86 -12.80
CA VAL A 240 -22.82 -6.63 -11.63
C VAL A 240 -22.93 -5.72 -10.41
N GLY A 241 -21.94 -4.88 -10.15
CA GLY A 241 -21.96 -3.91 -9.05
C GLY A 241 -23.16 -2.97 -9.13
N MET A 242 -23.44 -2.39 -10.30
CA MET A 242 -24.63 -1.57 -10.52
C MET A 242 -25.91 -2.36 -10.25
N ARG A 243 -26.00 -3.62 -10.72
CA ARG A 243 -27.19 -4.44 -10.51
C ARG A 243 -27.41 -4.76 -9.04
N LEU A 244 -26.35 -5.16 -8.32
CA LEU A 244 -26.42 -5.38 -6.87
C LEU A 244 -26.93 -4.13 -6.12
N LYS A 245 -26.41 -2.95 -6.47
CA LYS A 245 -26.84 -1.69 -5.87
C LYS A 245 -28.31 -1.36 -6.15
N GLN A 246 -28.81 -1.68 -7.34
CA GLN A 246 -30.22 -1.48 -7.70
C GLN A 246 -31.17 -2.43 -6.97
N LEU A 247 -30.72 -3.65 -6.70
CA LEU A 247 -31.49 -4.69 -6.04
C LEU A 247 -31.47 -4.59 -4.52
N ALA A 248 -30.43 -3.96 -3.95
CA ALA A 248 -30.30 -3.74 -2.52
C ALA A 248 -31.34 -2.74 -2.02
N ARG A 249 -31.77 -2.91 -0.76
CA ARG A 249 -32.70 -1.95 -0.10
C ARG A 249 -31.95 -0.66 0.23
N ASP A 250 -32.67 0.44 0.43
CA ASP A 250 -32.09 1.76 0.76
C ASP A 250 -31.15 1.74 1.97
N LYS A 251 -31.42 0.86 2.93
CA LYS A 251 -30.59 0.71 4.15
C LYS A 251 -29.42 -0.27 3.99
N ASP A 252 -29.40 -1.04 2.90
CA ASP A 252 -28.32 -2.02 2.64
C ASP A 252 -27.15 -1.34 1.95
N LEU A 253 -25.94 -1.77 2.30
CA LEU A 253 -24.73 -1.20 1.74
C LEU A 253 -23.97 -2.25 0.93
N CYS A 254 -23.65 -1.92 -0.32
CA CYS A 254 -22.96 -2.80 -1.24
C CYS A 254 -21.50 -2.43 -1.37
N PHE A 255 -20.63 -3.42 -1.28
CA PHE A 255 -19.18 -3.27 -1.32
C PHE A 255 -18.56 -4.22 -2.35
N ARG A 256 -17.46 -3.81 -2.96
CA ARG A 256 -16.53 -4.73 -3.59
C ARG A 256 -15.47 -5.12 -2.58
N TYR A 257 -15.36 -6.41 -2.28
CA TYR A 257 -14.37 -6.91 -1.33
C TYR A 257 -12.99 -7.06 -1.98
N GLY A 258 -12.93 -7.58 -3.20
CA GLY A 258 -11.73 -7.72 -4.01
C GLY A 258 -11.97 -8.62 -5.21
N GLY A 259 -11.20 -8.50 -6.28
CA GLY A 259 -11.35 -9.35 -7.45
C GLY A 259 -12.78 -9.42 -7.97
N ASP A 260 -13.41 -10.59 -7.87
CA ASP A 260 -14.78 -10.94 -8.22
C ASP A 260 -15.72 -11.14 -7.00
N GLU A 261 -15.28 -10.65 -5.82
CA GLU A 261 -15.97 -10.79 -4.55
C GLU A 261 -16.71 -9.50 -4.17
N PHE A 262 -17.95 -9.66 -3.71
CA PHE A 262 -18.83 -8.58 -3.26
C PHE A 262 -19.38 -8.86 -1.88
N VAL A 263 -19.73 -7.81 -1.16
CA VAL A 263 -20.37 -7.91 0.16
C VAL A 263 -21.59 -7.00 0.19
N ILE A 264 -22.70 -7.52 0.75
CA ILE A 264 -23.86 -6.70 1.10
C ILE A 264 -24.03 -6.75 2.60
N LEU A 265 -23.94 -5.56 3.22
CA LEU A 265 -24.20 -5.35 4.64
C LEU A 265 -25.69 -5.01 4.79
N MET A 266 -26.36 -5.73 5.65
CA MET A 266 -27.79 -5.61 5.93
C MET A 266 -28.03 -5.27 7.40
N PRO A 267 -27.99 -3.97 7.78
CA PRO A 267 -28.26 -3.52 9.14
C PRO A 267 -29.68 -3.88 9.57
N GLU A 268 -29.88 -4.11 10.86
CA GLU A 268 -31.18 -4.41 11.47
C GLU A 268 -31.95 -5.52 10.77
N THR A 269 -31.23 -6.58 10.39
CA THR A 269 -31.80 -7.67 9.60
C THR A 269 -31.49 -9.01 10.26
N ALA A 270 -32.51 -9.75 10.63
CA ALA A 270 -32.41 -11.08 11.23
C ALA A 270 -32.02 -12.14 10.19
N ALA A 271 -31.54 -13.30 10.64
CA ALA A 271 -31.00 -14.35 9.78
C ALA A 271 -32.01 -14.83 8.72
N ASN A 272 -33.29 -15.05 9.11
CA ASN A 272 -34.31 -15.49 8.18
C ASN A 272 -34.63 -14.44 7.11
N ASP A 273 -34.72 -13.18 7.51
CA ASP A 273 -34.97 -12.06 6.58
C ASP A 273 -33.78 -11.87 5.64
N ALA A 274 -32.56 -11.98 6.16
CA ALA A 274 -31.35 -11.91 5.35
C ALA A 274 -31.29 -13.02 4.31
N LEU A 275 -31.71 -14.25 4.67
CA LEU A 275 -31.76 -15.36 3.74
C LEU A 275 -32.78 -15.11 2.61
N VAL A 276 -33.96 -14.59 2.93
CA VAL A 276 -34.99 -14.26 1.92
C VAL A 276 -34.45 -13.17 0.97
N ILE A 277 -33.88 -12.11 1.52
CA ILE A 277 -33.32 -10.99 0.73
C ILE A 277 -32.19 -11.47 -0.17
N ALA A 278 -31.21 -12.18 0.39
CA ALA A 278 -30.07 -12.65 -0.37
C ALA A 278 -30.46 -13.67 -1.44
N THR A 279 -31.46 -14.52 -1.18
CA THR A 279 -32.00 -15.45 -2.18
C THR A 279 -32.66 -14.69 -3.34
N GLY A 280 -33.47 -13.67 -3.03
CA GLY A 280 -34.07 -12.81 -4.05
C GLY A 280 -33.03 -12.07 -4.89
N LEU A 281 -32.02 -11.45 -4.25
CA LEU A 281 -30.91 -10.78 -4.91
C LEU A 281 -30.13 -11.74 -5.82
N HIS A 282 -29.83 -12.93 -5.34
CA HIS A 282 -29.12 -13.95 -6.10
C HIS A 282 -29.94 -14.39 -7.32
N GLN A 283 -31.24 -14.64 -7.16
CA GLN A 283 -32.12 -15.08 -8.27
C GLN A 283 -32.19 -13.99 -9.34
N GLU A 284 -32.35 -12.74 -8.96
CA GLU A 284 -32.35 -11.61 -9.90
C GLU A 284 -31.01 -11.46 -10.62
N LEU A 285 -29.90 -11.64 -9.91
CA LEU A 285 -28.54 -11.53 -10.48
C LEU A 285 -28.32 -12.59 -11.56
N ILE A 286 -28.63 -13.87 -11.27
CA ILE A 286 -28.42 -14.98 -12.22
C ILE A 286 -29.33 -14.90 -13.43
N ASN A 287 -30.49 -14.29 -13.31
CA ASN A 287 -31.45 -14.09 -14.41
C ASN A 287 -31.13 -12.84 -15.25
N THR A 288 -30.18 -11.98 -14.80
CA THR A 288 -29.82 -10.78 -15.52
C THR A 288 -28.90 -11.10 -16.70
N HIS A 289 -29.24 -10.57 -17.87
CA HIS A 289 -28.40 -10.57 -19.06
C HIS A 289 -27.62 -9.25 -19.11
N PHE A 290 -26.31 -9.32 -18.96
CA PHE A 290 -25.42 -8.17 -18.97
C PHE A 290 -24.96 -7.92 -20.40
N ARG A 291 -25.46 -6.85 -21.03
CA ARG A 291 -25.06 -6.45 -22.36
C ARG A 291 -23.78 -5.62 -22.27
N MET A 292 -22.68 -6.11 -22.83
CA MET A 292 -21.38 -5.41 -22.89
C MET A 292 -21.35 -4.33 -23.97
N SER A 293 -20.41 -3.40 -23.87
CA SER A 293 -20.19 -2.34 -24.87
C SER A 293 -19.85 -2.91 -26.26
N SER A 294 -19.23 -4.09 -26.31
CA SER A 294 -18.94 -4.82 -27.53
C SER A 294 -20.17 -5.46 -28.19
N GLY A 295 -21.36 -5.36 -27.58
CA GLY A 295 -22.59 -6.03 -28.02
C GLY A 295 -22.74 -7.49 -27.50
N LEU A 296 -21.75 -8.02 -26.83
CA LEU A 296 -21.80 -9.34 -26.22
C LEU A 296 -22.80 -9.36 -25.04
N ASN A 297 -23.58 -10.42 -24.91
CA ASN A 297 -24.45 -10.66 -23.75
C ASN A 297 -23.84 -11.75 -22.88
N LEU A 298 -23.64 -11.45 -21.62
CA LEU A 298 -23.14 -12.38 -20.61
C LEU A 298 -24.16 -12.58 -19.48
N THR A 299 -24.10 -13.73 -18.84
CA THR A 299 -24.80 -14.00 -17.57
C THR A 299 -23.76 -14.24 -16.49
N ALA A 300 -24.10 -13.95 -15.25
CA ALA A 300 -23.23 -14.20 -14.10
C ALA A 300 -23.93 -15.18 -13.16
N SER A 301 -23.21 -16.22 -12.73
CA SER A 301 -23.58 -17.06 -11.59
C SER A 301 -22.79 -16.61 -10.37
N ALA A 302 -23.35 -16.76 -9.18
CA ALA A 302 -22.69 -16.40 -7.94
C ALA A 302 -22.94 -17.42 -6.83
N SER A 303 -21.94 -17.60 -5.99
CA SER A 303 -22.05 -18.37 -4.74
C SER A 303 -22.15 -17.38 -3.58
N VAL A 304 -23.10 -17.57 -2.67
CA VAL A 304 -23.41 -16.63 -1.60
C VAL A 304 -23.38 -17.32 -0.24
N GLY A 305 -22.65 -16.75 0.69
CA GLY A 305 -22.65 -17.14 2.10
C GLY A 305 -23.20 -16.02 2.98
N LEU A 306 -24.05 -16.35 3.93
CA LEU A 306 -24.68 -15.42 4.85
C LEU A 306 -24.18 -15.63 6.26
N ALA A 307 -23.94 -14.54 6.99
CA ALA A 307 -23.74 -14.56 8.43
C ALA A 307 -24.59 -13.48 9.10
N THR A 308 -25.06 -13.77 10.29
CA THR A 308 -25.81 -12.82 11.14
C THR A 308 -25.11 -12.73 12.48
N CYS A 309 -24.82 -11.52 12.91
CA CYS A 309 -24.28 -11.21 14.22
C CYS A 309 -25.42 -10.77 15.14
N PRO A 310 -25.68 -11.49 16.26
CA PRO A 310 -26.64 -11.06 17.25
C PRO A 310 -26.12 -9.82 18.00
N PRO A 311 -27.00 -9.04 18.66
CA PRO A 311 -26.62 -7.79 19.32
C PRO A 311 -25.52 -7.91 20.37
N GLU A 312 -25.42 -9.07 21.01
CA GLU A 312 -24.50 -9.29 22.15
C GLU A 312 -23.07 -9.69 21.74
N ASN A 313 -22.81 -9.92 20.45
CA ASN A 313 -21.54 -10.55 20.02
C ASN A 313 -20.94 -9.88 18.78
N ALA A 314 -20.66 -8.58 18.88
CA ALA A 314 -20.18 -7.75 17.78
C ALA A 314 -18.69 -7.95 17.49
N ALA A 315 -18.33 -8.85 16.56
CA ALA A 315 -16.98 -9.03 16.08
C ALA A 315 -16.90 -8.94 14.55
N VAL A 316 -16.29 -7.88 14.04
CA VAL A 316 -16.16 -7.59 12.60
C VAL A 316 -15.56 -8.76 11.82
N HIS A 317 -14.42 -9.28 12.28
CA HIS A 317 -13.76 -10.40 11.59
C HIS A 317 -14.55 -11.70 11.65
N ALA A 318 -15.32 -11.92 12.73
CA ALA A 318 -16.10 -13.16 12.89
C ALA A 318 -17.28 -13.22 11.90
N ILE A 319 -18.02 -12.13 11.69
CA ILE A 319 -19.14 -12.11 10.76
C ILE A 319 -18.68 -12.27 9.30
N ILE A 320 -17.60 -11.57 8.93
CA ILE A 320 -17.01 -11.70 7.57
C ILE A 320 -16.50 -13.12 7.36
N GLY A 321 -15.67 -13.65 8.28
CA GLY A 321 -15.12 -15.01 8.15
C GLY A 321 -16.17 -16.11 8.13
N THR A 322 -17.28 -15.94 8.87
CA THR A 322 -18.41 -16.89 8.83
C THR A 322 -19.13 -16.85 7.49
N ALA A 323 -19.39 -15.67 6.94
CA ALA A 323 -20.05 -15.52 5.64
C ALA A 323 -19.15 -16.06 4.52
N ASP A 324 -17.86 -15.76 4.53
CA ASP A 324 -16.87 -16.27 3.58
C ASP A 324 -16.78 -17.81 3.62
N ALA A 325 -16.66 -18.42 4.80
CA ALA A 325 -16.61 -19.87 4.95
C ALA A 325 -17.87 -20.55 4.39
N ARG A 326 -19.05 -19.94 4.57
CA ARG A 326 -20.31 -20.44 4.01
C ARG A 326 -20.36 -20.30 2.48
N MET A 327 -19.90 -19.18 1.94
CA MET A 327 -19.76 -18.97 0.49
C MET A 327 -18.80 -20.00 -0.12
N TYR A 328 -17.64 -20.22 0.50
CA TYR A 328 -16.70 -21.23 0.06
C TYR A 328 -17.28 -22.66 0.10
N ALA A 329 -18.09 -22.99 1.09
CA ALA A 329 -18.81 -24.26 1.16
C ALA A 329 -19.83 -24.40 0.00
N VAL A 330 -20.48 -23.33 -0.45
CA VAL A 330 -21.34 -23.33 -1.65
C VAL A 330 -20.51 -23.61 -2.89
N LYS A 331 -19.35 -22.95 -3.06
CA LYS A 331 -18.46 -23.20 -4.20
C LYS A 331 -18.06 -24.67 -4.34
N ASN A 332 -17.80 -25.34 -3.20
CA ASN A 332 -17.42 -26.76 -3.18
C ASN A 332 -18.61 -27.71 -3.40
N ASN A 333 -19.85 -27.27 -3.15
CA ASN A 333 -21.07 -28.08 -3.24
C ASN A 333 -21.97 -27.72 -4.45
N GLY A 334 -21.35 -27.42 -5.60
CA GLY A 334 -22.04 -27.24 -6.88
C GLY A 334 -22.29 -25.81 -7.32
N ARG A 335 -21.83 -24.79 -6.57
CA ARG A 335 -21.95 -23.35 -6.90
C ARG A 335 -23.40 -22.85 -7.11
N GLY A 336 -23.54 -21.57 -7.42
CA GLY A 336 -24.83 -21.00 -7.85
C GLY A 336 -25.93 -21.06 -6.81
N LYS A 337 -25.63 -20.95 -5.53
CA LYS A 337 -26.60 -21.10 -4.41
C LYS A 337 -26.30 -20.07 -3.31
N VAL A 338 -27.32 -19.89 -2.48
CA VAL A 338 -27.23 -19.11 -1.23
C VAL A 338 -27.21 -20.07 -0.04
N ARG A 339 -26.29 -19.86 0.90
CA ARG A 339 -26.21 -20.63 2.15
C ARG A 339 -26.29 -19.69 3.35
N GLY A 340 -27.31 -19.87 4.17
CA GLY A 340 -27.47 -19.28 5.48
C GLY A 340 -26.93 -20.17 6.61
N ALA A 341 -27.41 -19.93 7.83
CA ALA A 341 -27.07 -20.70 9.02
C ALA A 341 -27.62 -22.13 8.92
#